data_9d6f5222927e987e108ee9673d203ea1
#
_entry.id   9d6f5222927e987e108ee9673d203ea1
#
_cell.length_a   1.000
_cell.length_b   1.000
_cell.length_c   1.000
_cell.angle_alpha   90.00
_cell.angle_beta   90.00
_cell.angle_gamma   90.00
#
_symmetry.space_group_name_H-M   'P 1'
#
loop_
_entity.id
_entity.type
_entity.pdbx_description
1 polymer ?
#
loop_
_entity_poly.entity_id
_entity_poly.type
_entity_poly.pdbx_seq_one_letter_code
_entity_poly.pdbx_strand_id
1 'polypeptide(L)'
;MIHTAQFYINLEKEEKIFFEDKYDEDISIAITNINNVYGCKGITINYTTKNYGIFAIYFVIDFIKLLGKTDITVNDIDDINFEIYNFIVDVTGRYIEPIMIRIDYRLDVSVNLKEREILMYLYNKTLDKYGYKKKYNQYQTTIYYNCKSIQAKIYDKEEERKFKNENINDYEKDMLRFEVSLCNSHLNYNKRMYNMEKNIETYLHAELYKAYFKRHLEIFIQSGDYYTIYKARKKINNSNIKESDKEKLVEFLKCISKNGATKATKKYSDYYIKKYKRYLEELEINPILIPKNMKEAPTYIKNPFNLCA
;
A
#
# COMPACT_ATOMS: atom_id res chain seq x y z
N MET A 1 3.53 -7.48 -8.04
CA MET A 1 2.26 -7.43 -7.30
C MET A 1 2.44 -7.42 -5.78
N ILE A 2 3.05 -8.40 -5.16
CA ILE A 2 3.35 -8.42 -3.71
C ILE A 2 4.73 -7.87 -3.40
N HIS A 3 4.92 -7.47 -2.14
CA HIS A 3 6.20 -6.96 -1.65
C HIS A 3 6.68 -7.78 -0.45
N THR A 4 5.86 -7.87 0.59
CA THR A 4 6.19 -8.61 1.80
C THR A 4 5.00 -9.42 2.27
N ALA A 5 5.29 -10.49 3.02
CA ALA A 5 4.29 -11.19 3.81
C ALA A 5 4.86 -11.51 5.18
N GLN A 6 3.97 -11.64 6.17
CA GLN A 6 4.32 -12.05 7.52
C GLN A 6 3.58 -13.33 7.88
N PHE A 7 4.32 -14.24 8.48
CA PHE A 7 3.85 -15.55 8.88
C PHE A 7 4.16 -15.82 10.34
N TYR A 8 3.52 -16.85 10.87
CA TYR A 8 3.97 -17.49 12.10
C TYR A 8 3.86 -19.01 11.97
N ILE A 9 4.69 -19.71 12.74
CA ILE A 9 4.66 -21.16 12.99
C ILE A 9 4.63 -21.39 14.49
N ASN A 10 3.88 -22.42 14.91
CA ASN A 10 3.90 -22.88 16.29
C ASN A 10 4.86 -24.06 16.39
N LEU A 11 5.74 -24.04 17.39
CA LEU A 11 6.68 -25.12 17.66
C LEU A 11 6.13 -25.99 18.79
N GLU A 12 6.11 -27.27 18.57
CA GLU A 12 5.93 -28.28 19.60
C GLU A 12 7.25 -28.46 20.38
N LYS A 13 7.27 -29.40 21.31
CA LYS A 13 8.42 -29.56 22.20
C LYS A 13 9.72 -29.91 21.45
N GLU A 14 9.62 -30.79 20.45
CA GLU A 14 10.81 -31.27 19.72
C GLU A 14 11.41 -30.18 18.82
N GLU A 15 10.58 -29.44 18.08
CA GLU A 15 11.06 -28.34 17.24
C GLU A 15 11.62 -27.20 18.08
N LYS A 16 11.00 -26.94 19.25
CA LYS A 16 11.52 -25.94 20.19
C LYS A 16 12.91 -26.32 20.70
N ILE A 17 13.14 -27.57 21.07
CA ILE A 17 14.46 -28.05 21.48
C ILE A 17 15.44 -27.90 20.32
N PHE A 18 15.07 -28.34 19.11
CA PHE A 18 15.92 -28.20 17.93
C PHE A 18 16.28 -26.74 17.65
N PHE A 19 15.32 -25.82 17.76
CA PHE A 19 15.52 -24.39 17.57
C PHE A 19 16.52 -23.84 18.64
N GLU A 20 16.32 -24.19 19.92
CA GLU A 20 17.15 -23.73 21.03
C GLU A 20 18.56 -24.29 20.90
N ASP A 21 18.74 -25.57 20.60
CA ASP A 21 20.05 -26.22 20.42
C ASP A 21 20.83 -25.64 19.24
N LYS A 22 20.14 -25.29 18.16
CA LYS A 22 20.80 -24.80 16.93
C LYS A 22 21.13 -23.31 16.96
N TYR A 23 20.29 -22.49 17.56
CA TYR A 23 20.43 -21.03 17.46
C TYR A 23 20.74 -20.33 18.77
N ASP A 24 20.21 -20.72 19.88
CA ASP A 24 20.48 -20.35 21.25
C ASP A 24 19.23 -20.50 22.13
N GLU A 25 19.39 -20.82 23.41
CA GLU A 25 18.30 -20.79 24.40
C GLU A 25 17.81 -19.37 24.69
N ASP A 26 18.69 -18.37 24.57
CA ASP A 26 18.31 -16.95 24.62
C ASP A 26 17.69 -16.53 23.30
N ILE A 27 16.40 -16.21 23.37
CA ILE A 27 15.58 -15.81 22.20
C ILE A 27 16.20 -14.62 21.46
N SER A 28 16.82 -13.67 22.16
CA SER A 28 17.41 -12.48 21.55
C SER A 28 18.64 -12.83 20.73
N ILE A 29 19.46 -13.73 21.23
CA ILE A 29 20.65 -14.26 20.53
C ILE A 29 20.19 -15.10 19.33
N ALA A 30 19.26 -16.02 19.52
CA ALA A 30 18.69 -16.84 18.45
C ALA A 30 18.13 -16.00 17.29
N ILE A 31 17.32 -14.97 17.58
CA ILE A 31 16.80 -14.03 16.57
C ILE A 31 17.94 -13.35 15.81
N THR A 32 18.97 -12.90 16.52
CA THR A 32 20.13 -12.24 15.92
C THR A 32 20.88 -13.19 14.99
N ASN A 33 21.14 -14.42 15.44
CA ASN A 33 21.83 -15.44 14.65
C ASN A 33 21.07 -15.79 13.36
N ILE A 34 19.75 -15.99 13.43
CA ILE A 34 18.92 -16.27 12.26
C ILE A 34 18.89 -15.08 11.30
N ASN A 35 18.73 -13.86 11.82
CA ASN A 35 18.70 -12.66 10.98
C ASN A 35 20.04 -12.38 10.30
N ASN A 36 21.17 -12.76 10.91
CA ASN A 36 22.49 -12.68 10.27
C ASN A 36 22.60 -13.64 9.08
N VAL A 37 21.98 -14.82 9.15
CA VAL A 37 22.02 -15.83 8.07
C VAL A 37 20.99 -15.52 6.98
N TYR A 38 19.75 -15.22 7.35
CA TYR A 38 18.63 -15.14 6.43
C TYR A 38 18.23 -13.72 6.03
N GLY A 39 18.61 -12.69 6.79
CA GLY A 39 18.22 -11.31 6.52
C GLY A 39 18.67 -10.79 5.17
N CYS A 40 19.87 -11.18 4.72
CA CYS A 40 20.35 -10.82 3.37
C CYS A 40 19.56 -11.53 2.26
N LYS A 41 18.99 -12.71 2.55
CA LYS A 41 18.10 -13.47 1.65
C LYS A 41 16.64 -12.99 1.69
N GLY A 42 16.32 -11.97 2.47
CA GLY A 42 14.97 -11.41 2.56
C GLY A 42 14.04 -12.08 3.56
N ILE A 43 14.52 -12.99 4.41
CA ILE A 43 13.71 -13.59 5.49
C ILE A 43 14.26 -13.10 6.83
N THR A 44 13.40 -12.51 7.65
CA THR A 44 13.78 -12.04 8.98
C THR A 44 12.79 -12.52 10.02
N ILE A 45 13.30 -13.02 11.16
CA ILE A 45 12.47 -13.25 12.33
C ILE A 45 12.13 -11.89 12.93
N ASN A 46 10.85 -11.64 13.06
CA ASN A 46 10.36 -10.40 13.63
C ASN A 46 10.36 -10.48 15.15
N TYR A 47 9.80 -11.56 15.70
CA TYR A 47 9.82 -11.89 17.14
C TYR A 47 9.40 -13.34 17.38
N THR A 48 9.66 -13.81 18.61
CA THR A 48 9.15 -15.08 19.11
C THR A 48 8.36 -14.84 20.39
N THR A 49 7.36 -15.67 20.65
CA THR A 49 6.58 -15.56 21.90
C THR A 49 6.36 -16.92 22.56
N LYS A 50 6.24 -16.91 23.89
CA LYS A 50 5.79 -18.04 24.70
C LYS A 50 4.46 -17.65 25.36
N ASN A 51 3.33 -18.02 24.76
CA ASN A 51 2.01 -17.77 25.32
C ASN A 51 1.28 -19.09 25.59
N TYR A 52 0.75 -19.28 26.79
CA TYR A 52 -0.03 -20.47 27.18
C TYR A 52 0.67 -21.81 26.86
N GLY A 53 2.00 -21.87 27.02
CA GLY A 53 2.80 -23.06 26.73
C GLY A 53 3.13 -23.27 25.24
N ILE A 54 2.64 -22.43 24.36
CA ILE A 54 2.95 -22.48 22.92
C ILE A 54 4.14 -21.57 22.65
N PHE A 55 5.15 -22.10 21.94
CA PHE A 55 6.25 -21.33 21.40
C PHE A 55 6.01 -21.04 19.94
N ALA A 56 5.96 -19.77 19.56
CA ALA A 56 5.69 -19.36 18.19
C ALA A 56 6.81 -18.47 17.62
N ILE A 57 7.22 -18.76 16.40
CA ILE A 57 8.18 -17.93 15.64
C ILE A 57 7.37 -17.11 14.63
N TYR A 58 7.61 -15.78 14.63
CA TYR A 58 7.03 -14.84 13.69
C TYR A 58 8.10 -14.33 12.74
N PHE A 59 7.88 -14.43 11.45
CA PHE A 59 8.85 -14.02 10.45
C PHE A 59 8.23 -13.23 9.30
N VAL A 60 9.04 -12.37 8.69
CA VAL A 60 8.68 -11.53 7.55
C VAL A 60 9.53 -11.95 6.36
N ILE A 61 8.89 -12.02 5.20
CA ILE A 61 9.54 -12.30 3.92
C ILE A 61 9.46 -11.04 3.03
N ASP A 62 10.59 -10.56 2.58
CA ASP A 62 10.73 -9.59 1.48
C ASP A 62 10.95 -10.39 0.19
N PHE A 63 9.89 -10.54 -0.62
CA PHE A 63 9.93 -11.37 -1.82
C PHE A 63 10.89 -10.85 -2.91
N ILE A 64 11.18 -9.55 -2.92
CA ILE A 64 12.14 -8.98 -3.87
C ILE A 64 13.54 -9.46 -3.55
N LYS A 65 13.92 -9.41 -2.28
CA LYS A 65 15.21 -9.92 -1.83
C LYS A 65 15.28 -11.43 -1.95
N LEU A 66 14.20 -12.14 -1.62
CA LEU A 66 14.13 -13.60 -1.66
C LEU A 66 14.40 -14.13 -3.06
N LEU A 67 13.75 -13.56 -4.08
CA LEU A 67 13.83 -14.03 -5.47
C LEU A 67 14.81 -13.22 -6.33
N GLY A 68 15.40 -12.16 -5.81
CA GLY A 68 16.34 -11.30 -6.57
C GLY A 68 15.70 -10.57 -7.76
N LYS A 69 14.37 -10.38 -7.75
CA LYS A 69 13.63 -9.70 -8.83
C LYS A 69 12.54 -8.77 -8.29
N THR A 70 12.22 -7.73 -9.06
CA THR A 70 11.32 -6.66 -8.63
C THR A 70 9.84 -6.94 -8.91
N ASP A 71 9.53 -7.76 -9.91
CA ASP A 71 8.15 -8.09 -10.27
C ASP A 71 7.81 -9.53 -9.85
N ILE A 72 7.02 -9.63 -8.81
CA ILE A 72 6.57 -10.90 -8.22
C ILE A 72 5.16 -11.21 -8.73
N THR A 73 5.00 -12.35 -9.36
CA THR A 73 3.77 -12.78 -10.03
C THR A 73 3.30 -14.16 -9.53
N VAL A 74 2.17 -14.61 -10.03
CA VAL A 74 1.65 -15.96 -9.73
C VAL A 74 2.60 -17.09 -10.17
N ASN A 75 3.44 -16.84 -11.17
CA ASN A 75 4.41 -17.83 -11.64
C ASN A 75 5.55 -18.09 -10.67
N ASP A 76 5.67 -17.30 -9.62
CA ASP A 76 6.73 -17.38 -8.62
C ASP A 76 6.31 -18.17 -7.36
N ILE A 77 5.10 -18.70 -7.34
CA ILE A 77 4.54 -19.39 -6.17
C ILE A 77 5.42 -20.58 -5.78
N ASP A 78 5.84 -21.40 -6.73
CA ASP A 78 6.64 -22.59 -6.46
C ASP A 78 8.02 -22.22 -5.88
N ASP A 79 8.69 -21.21 -6.43
CA ASP A 79 9.97 -20.72 -5.92
C ASP A 79 9.81 -20.14 -4.50
N ILE A 80 8.75 -19.37 -4.26
CA ILE A 80 8.45 -18.82 -2.93
C ILE A 80 8.23 -19.94 -1.92
N ASN A 81 7.42 -20.92 -2.25
CA ASN A 81 7.12 -22.03 -1.36
C ASN A 81 8.35 -22.89 -1.08
N PHE A 82 9.20 -23.11 -2.08
CA PHE A 82 10.46 -23.82 -1.92
C PHE A 82 11.39 -23.10 -0.92
N GLU A 83 11.55 -21.78 -1.04
CA GLU A 83 12.38 -21.02 -0.12
C GLU A 83 11.79 -20.97 1.30
N ILE A 84 10.48 -20.84 1.43
CA ILE A 84 9.78 -20.92 2.73
C ILE A 84 9.95 -22.30 3.35
N TYR A 85 9.81 -23.36 2.59
CA TYR A 85 10.01 -24.74 3.04
C TYR A 85 11.43 -24.93 3.59
N ASN A 86 12.43 -24.54 2.82
CA ASN A 86 13.84 -24.65 3.23
C ASN A 86 14.15 -23.89 4.52
N PHE A 87 13.64 -22.64 4.61
CA PHE A 87 13.78 -21.83 5.81
C PHE A 87 13.15 -22.52 7.03
N ILE A 88 11.92 -23.01 6.91
CA ILE A 88 11.23 -23.65 8.04
C ILE A 88 11.95 -24.92 8.47
N VAL A 89 12.30 -25.80 7.53
CA VAL A 89 13.04 -27.04 7.85
C VAL A 89 14.38 -26.73 8.51
N ASP A 90 15.10 -25.72 8.04
CA ASP A 90 16.37 -25.32 8.61
C ASP A 90 16.22 -24.80 10.05
N VAL A 91 15.16 -24.04 10.33
CA VAL A 91 14.95 -23.42 11.65
C VAL A 91 14.34 -24.40 12.65
N THR A 92 13.54 -25.38 12.21
CA THR A 92 12.73 -26.22 13.11
C THR A 92 13.03 -27.72 13.03
N GLY A 93 13.91 -28.15 12.10
CA GLY A 93 14.27 -29.54 11.88
C GLY A 93 13.26 -30.32 11.00
N ARG A 94 12.05 -29.81 10.80
CA ARG A 94 11.03 -30.39 9.92
C ARG A 94 10.13 -29.31 9.34
N TYR A 95 9.37 -29.63 8.30
CA TYR A 95 8.38 -28.69 7.76
C TYR A 95 7.16 -28.57 8.69
N ILE A 96 6.78 -27.34 8.97
CA ILE A 96 5.55 -26.94 9.67
C ILE A 96 4.85 -25.93 8.78
N GLU A 97 3.58 -26.17 8.47
CA GLU A 97 2.77 -25.28 7.63
C GLU A 97 2.70 -23.87 8.24
N PRO A 98 3.20 -22.84 7.57
CA PRO A 98 3.17 -21.48 8.09
C PRO A 98 1.78 -20.85 7.90
N ILE A 99 1.36 -20.07 8.89
CA ILE A 99 0.10 -19.33 8.82
C ILE A 99 0.39 -17.88 8.48
N MET A 100 -0.09 -17.42 7.33
CA MET A 100 0.06 -16.03 6.93
C MET A 100 -0.82 -15.11 7.77
N ILE A 101 -0.22 -14.04 8.32
CA ILE A 101 -0.92 -13.06 9.16
C ILE A 101 -0.92 -11.64 8.56
N ARG A 102 -0.15 -11.43 7.53
CA ARG A 102 -0.14 -10.18 6.77
C ARG A 102 0.39 -10.43 5.36
N ILE A 103 -0.16 -9.71 4.40
CA ILE A 103 0.39 -9.61 3.05
C ILE A 103 0.31 -8.16 2.58
N ASP A 104 1.37 -7.68 1.96
CA ASP A 104 1.49 -6.33 1.43
C ASP A 104 1.53 -6.37 -0.10
N TYR A 105 0.48 -5.85 -0.72
CA TYR A 105 0.47 -5.55 -2.14
C TYR A 105 1.11 -4.20 -2.41
N ARG A 106 1.82 -4.07 -3.51
CA ARG A 106 2.43 -2.81 -3.94
C ARG A 106 2.13 -2.48 -5.39
N LEU A 107 2.13 -1.18 -5.66
CA LEU A 107 2.13 -0.60 -6.98
C LEU A 107 3.15 0.54 -7.00
N ASP A 108 4.11 0.44 -7.87
CA ASP A 108 5.17 1.42 -8.06
C ASP A 108 4.95 2.18 -9.36
N VAL A 109 5.10 3.50 -9.33
CA VAL A 109 5.06 4.36 -10.51
C VAL A 109 6.24 5.31 -10.52
N SER A 110 6.88 5.44 -11.68
CA SER A 110 8.01 6.36 -11.83
C SER A 110 7.49 7.78 -12.07
N VAL A 111 7.94 8.72 -11.23
CA VAL A 111 7.56 10.14 -11.28
C VAL A 111 8.78 10.97 -10.89
N ASN A 112 9.12 12.00 -11.68
CA ASN A 112 10.24 12.88 -11.36
C ASN A 112 10.02 13.61 -10.01
N LEU A 113 11.11 14.01 -9.38
CA LEU A 113 11.10 14.60 -8.04
C LEU A 113 10.12 15.77 -7.90
N LYS A 114 10.10 16.70 -8.86
CA LYS A 114 9.24 17.88 -8.80
C LYS A 114 7.75 17.53 -8.83
N GLU A 115 7.37 16.58 -9.67
CA GLU A 115 5.99 16.11 -9.72
C GLU A 115 5.61 15.26 -8.50
N ARG A 116 6.55 14.46 -7.94
CA ARG A 116 6.33 13.73 -6.69
C ARG A 116 5.95 14.64 -5.54
N GLU A 117 6.72 15.73 -5.34
CA GLU A 117 6.43 16.73 -4.30
C GLU A 117 5.03 17.34 -4.46
N ILE A 118 4.67 17.70 -5.70
CA ILE A 118 3.35 18.25 -6.00
C ILE A 118 2.26 17.20 -5.71
N LEU A 119 2.41 15.98 -6.20
CA LEU A 119 1.45 14.90 -6.01
C LEU A 119 1.26 14.58 -4.53
N MET A 120 2.33 14.49 -3.74
CA MET A 120 2.23 14.27 -2.29
C MET A 120 1.47 15.40 -1.60
N TYR A 121 1.69 16.67 -2.02
CA TYR A 121 0.88 17.80 -1.55
C TYR A 121 -0.60 17.62 -1.92
N LEU A 122 -0.91 17.20 -3.15
CA LEU A 122 -2.29 16.99 -3.61
C LEU A 122 -2.97 15.85 -2.84
N TYR A 123 -2.29 14.73 -2.60
CA TYR A 123 -2.82 13.61 -1.83
C TYR A 123 -3.15 13.99 -0.37
N ASN A 124 -2.45 14.98 0.18
CA ASN A 124 -2.80 15.54 1.48
C ASN A 124 -4.17 16.28 1.50
N LYS A 125 -4.71 16.66 0.34
CA LYS A 125 -6.04 17.30 0.22
C LYS A 125 -7.19 16.30 0.13
N THR A 126 -6.91 15.00 0.07
CA THR A 126 -7.92 13.92 0.06
C THR A 126 -8.72 13.87 1.37
N LEU A 127 -9.70 12.98 1.46
CA LEU A 127 -10.56 12.85 2.64
C LEU A 127 -9.74 12.52 3.91
N ASP A 128 -10.12 13.07 5.06
CA ASP A 128 -9.50 12.76 6.35
C ASP A 128 -9.95 11.40 6.88
N LYS A 129 -11.09 10.91 6.42
CA LYS A 129 -11.67 9.62 6.81
C LYS A 129 -12.40 8.99 5.65
N TYR A 130 -12.22 7.69 5.47
CA TYR A 130 -12.94 6.88 4.50
C TYR A 130 -13.39 5.56 5.13
N GLY A 131 -14.70 5.41 5.36
CA GLY A 131 -15.25 4.31 6.16
C GLY A 131 -14.65 4.30 7.57
N TYR A 132 -14.06 3.19 7.98
CA TYR A 132 -13.37 3.06 9.27
C TYR A 132 -11.91 3.52 9.26
N LYS A 133 -11.35 3.82 8.08
CA LYS A 133 -9.95 4.24 7.94
C LYS A 133 -9.82 5.73 8.17
N LYS A 134 -8.89 6.11 9.04
CA LYS A 134 -8.52 7.52 9.29
C LYS A 134 -7.21 7.83 8.60
N LYS A 135 -7.13 9.03 8.02
CA LYS A 135 -5.88 9.54 7.47
C LYS A 135 -4.89 9.85 8.59
N TYR A 136 -3.64 9.46 8.37
CA TYR A 136 -2.54 9.69 9.27
C TYR A 136 -1.34 10.20 8.48
N ASN A 137 -0.74 11.30 8.91
CA ASN A 137 0.46 11.88 8.33
C ASN A 137 1.57 11.79 9.38
N GLN A 138 2.28 10.67 9.41
CA GLN A 138 3.40 10.48 10.32
C GLN A 138 4.65 11.21 9.81
N TYR A 139 4.81 11.26 8.48
CA TYR A 139 5.92 11.92 7.79
C TYR A 139 5.37 12.80 6.67
N GLN A 140 6.10 13.85 6.29
CA GLN A 140 5.68 14.75 5.20
C GLN A 140 5.55 14.03 3.85
N THR A 141 6.34 12.98 3.65
CA THR A 141 6.43 12.19 2.42
C THR A 141 5.63 10.90 2.44
N THR A 142 4.78 10.70 3.46
CA THR A 142 3.97 9.48 3.60
C THR A 142 2.57 9.79 4.12
N ILE A 143 1.56 9.26 3.43
CA ILE A 143 0.16 9.38 3.83
C ILE A 143 -0.40 7.99 4.05
N TYR A 144 -1.03 7.79 5.19
CA TYR A 144 -1.67 6.53 5.58
C TYR A 144 -3.18 6.69 5.68
N TYR A 145 -3.89 5.62 5.33
CA TYR A 145 -5.25 5.35 5.78
C TYR A 145 -5.29 4.02 6.51
N ASN A 146 -5.43 4.05 7.82
CA ASN A 146 -5.31 2.87 8.65
C ASN A 146 -6.62 2.46 9.30
N CYS A 147 -6.86 1.16 9.33
CA CYS A 147 -7.73 0.50 10.28
C CYS A 147 -7.08 -0.83 10.73
N LYS A 148 -7.65 -1.50 11.75
CA LYS A 148 -7.09 -2.75 12.28
C LYS A 148 -6.98 -3.89 11.26
N SER A 149 -7.80 -3.85 10.20
CA SER A 149 -7.90 -4.95 9.22
C SER A 149 -7.13 -4.69 7.93
N ILE A 150 -7.13 -3.43 7.45
CA ILE A 150 -6.48 -3.06 6.20
C ILE A 150 -5.80 -1.71 6.37
N GLN A 151 -4.58 -1.61 5.88
CA GLN A 151 -3.83 -0.37 5.80
C GLN A 151 -3.57 -0.04 4.34
N ALA A 152 -3.71 1.23 3.97
CA ALA A 152 -3.33 1.72 2.67
C ALA A 152 -2.39 2.92 2.85
N LYS A 153 -1.28 2.96 2.13
CA LYS A 153 -0.29 4.04 2.23
C LYS A 153 0.25 4.42 0.87
N ILE A 154 0.58 5.70 0.72
CA ILE A 154 1.30 6.23 -0.43
C ILE A 154 2.49 7.02 0.07
N TYR A 155 3.65 6.84 -0.56
CA TYR A 155 4.88 7.49 -0.14
C TYR A 155 5.92 7.59 -1.24
N ASP A 156 6.84 8.56 -1.07
CA ASP A 156 8.06 8.69 -1.85
C ASP A 156 9.08 7.65 -1.36
N LYS A 157 9.46 6.72 -2.25
CA LYS A 157 10.33 5.60 -1.89
C LYS A 157 11.77 6.03 -1.63
N GLU A 158 12.27 7.02 -2.34
CA GLU A 158 13.61 7.56 -2.09
C GLU A 158 13.68 8.26 -0.72
N GLU A 159 12.68 9.08 -0.39
CA GLU A 159 12.64 9.76 0.91
C GLU A 159 12.46 8.77 2.07
N GLU A 160 11.72 7.69 1.86
CA GLU A 160 11.61 6.59 2.85
C GLU A 160 12.98 5.96 3.12
N ARG A 161 13.77 5.66 2.06
CA ARG A 161 15.12 5.09 2.20
C ARG A 161 16.08 6.05 2.90
N LYS A 162 16.08 7.32 2.50
CA LYS A 162 16.89 8.36 3.15
C LYS A 162 16.58 8.47 4.64
N PHE A 163 15.29 8.48 4.99
CA PHE A 163 14.85 8.55 6.39
C PHE A 163 15.34 7.35 7.23
N LYS A 164 15.38 6.16 6.64
CA LYS A 164 15.87 4.94 7.30
C LYS A 164 17.38 4.79 7.28
N ASN A 165 18.13 5.71 6.67
CA ASN A 165 19.56 5.61 6.40
C ASN A 165 19.93 4.32 5.62
N GLU A 166 19.06 3.92 4.68
CA GLU A 166 19.25 2.75 3.83
C GLU A 166 19.71 3.16 2.43
N ASN A 167 20.42 2.28 1.75
CA ASN A 167 20.81 2.49 0.36
C ASN A 167 19.58 2.52 -0.57
N ILE A 168 19.59 3.43 -1.54
CA ILE A 168 18.55 3.53 -2.57
C ILE A 168 18.97 2.62 -3.72
N ASN A 169 18.18 1.60 -4.00
CA ASN A 169 18.40 0.74 -5.15
C ASN A 169 17.98 1.47 -6.45
N ASP A 170 18.59 1.10 -7.59
CA ASP A 170 18.28 1.78 -8.87
C ASP A 170 16.80 1.73 -9.25
N TYR A 171 16.12 0.63 -8.96
CA TYR A 171 14.70 0.48 -9.23
C TYR A 171 13.78 1.26 -8.26
N GLU A 172 14.33 1.86 -7.20
CA GLU A 172 13.59 2.67 -6.23
C GLU A 172 13.71 4.17 -6.49
N LYS A 173 14.59 4.56 -7.45
CA LYS A 173 14.77 5.96 -7.84
C LYS A 173 13.52 6.48 -8.55
N ASP A 174 13.22 7.74 -8.32
CA ASP A 174 12.06 8.43 -8.91
C ASP A 174 10.72 7.69 -8.70
N MET A 175 10.54 7.03 -7.53
CA MET A 175 9.44 6.11 -7.30
C MET A 175 8.43 6.65 -6.28
N LEU A 176 7.17 6.78 -6.69
CA LEU A 176 6.02 6.79 -5.78
C LEU A 176 5.49 5.39 -5.62
N ARG A 177 5.35 4.94 -4.39
CA ARG A 177 4.80 3.64 -4.04
C ARG A 177 3.46 3.78 -3.35
N PHE A 178 2.50 3.01 -3.84
CA PHE A 178 1.24 2.75 -3.15
C PHE A 178 1.21 1.32 -2.64
N GLU A 179 0.86 1.13 -1.37
CA GLU A 179 0.75 -0.19 -0.75
C GLU A 179 -0.61 -0.38 -0.09
N VAL A 180 -1.09 -1.63 -0.16
CA VAL A 180 -2.25 -2.12 0.57
C VAL A 180 -1.82 -3.32 1.40
N SER A 181 -1.90 -3.20 2.72
CA SER A 181 -1.59 -4.27 3.66
C SER A 181 -2.87 -4.92 4.17
N LEU A 182 -3.01 -6.22 3.96
CA LEU A 182 -4.08 -7.03 4.53
C LEU A 182 -3.57 -7.64 5.84
N CYS A 183 -4.11 -7.18 6.97
CA CYS A 183 -3.71 -7.64 8.29
C CYS A 183 -4.46 -8.90 8.71
N ASN A 184 -3.99 -9.58 9.77
CA ASN A 184 -4.53 -10.84 10.27
C ASN A 184 -6.06 -10.83 10.47
N SER A 185 -6.63 -9.76 11.00
CA SER A 185 -8.08 -9.65 11.19
C SER A 185 -8.86 -9.69 9.87
N HIS A 186 -8.29 -9.14 8.78
CA HIS A 186 -8.89 -9.21 7.45
C HIS A 186 -8.73 -10.61 6.82
N LEU A 187 -7.55 -11.22 6.95
CA LEU A 187 -7.30 -12.57 6.48
C LEU A 187 -8.22 -13.57 7.18
N ASN A 188 -8.41 -13.44 8.50
CA ASN A 188 -9.36 -14.25 9.27
C ASN A 188 -10.82 -14.02 8.84
N TYR A 189 -11.20 -12.79 8.52
CA TYR A 189 -12.52 -12.49 7.97
C TYR A 189 -12.71 -13.19 6.62
N ASN A 190 -11.74 -13.10 5.70
CA ASN A 190 -11.80 -13.76 4.40
C ASN A 190 -11.87 -15.28 4.52
N LYS A 191 -11.09 -15.88 5.43
CA LYS A 191 -11.16 -17.33 5.69
C LYS A 191 -12.55 -17.75 6.15
N ARG A 192 -13.13 -17.02 7.10
CA ARG A 192 -14.47 -17.34 7.65
C ARG A 192 -15.60 -17.11 6.64
N MET A 193 -15.55 -16.01 5.88
CA MET A 193 -16.67 -15.60 5.01
C MET A 193 -16.60 -16.18 3.61
N TYR A 194 -15.41 -16.43 3.09
CA TYR A 194 -15.18 -16.82 1.71
C TYR A 194 -14.36 -18.09 1.56
N ASN A 195 -14.04 -18.76 2.67
CA ASN A 195 -13.20 -19.96 2.71
C ASN A 195 -11.82 -19.77 2.04
N MET A 196 -11.25 -18.55 2.17
CA MET A 196 -9.93 -18.24 1.62
C MET A 196 -8.86 -18.65 2.61
N GLU A 197 -8.02 -19.62 2.24
CA GLU A 197 -6.90 -20.05 3.08
C GLU A 197 -5.85 -18.92 3.24
N LYS A 198 -5.14 -18.95 4.38
CA LYS A 198 -4.15 -17.92 4.74
C LYS A 198 -2.75 -18.31 4.27
N ASN A 199 -2.59 -18.45 2.96
CA ASN A 199 -1.35 -18.84 2.29
C ASN A 199 -1.08 -17.97 1.05
N ILE A 200 0.09 -18.09 0.44
CA ILE A 200 0.51 -17.30 -0.72
C ILE A 200 -0.34 -17.63 -1.95
N GLU A 201 -0.65 -18.89 -2.17
CA GLU A 201 -1.42 -19.37 -3.32
C GLU A 201 -2.76 -18.66 -3.43
N THR A 202 -3.45 -18.51 -2.29
CA THR A 202 -4.77 -17.85 -2.25
C THR A 202 -4.68 -16.35 -2.53
N TYR A 203 -3.61 -15.67 -2.12
CA TYR A 203 -3.54 -14.21 -2.17
C TYR A 203 -2.68 -13.67 -3.33
N LEU A 204 -1.84 -14.48 -3.97
CA LEU A 204 -1.03 -14.06 -5.12
C LEU A 204 -1.79 -14.26 -6.46
N HIS A 205 -2.97 -13.66 -6.57
CA HIS A 205 -3.78 -13.65 -7.77
C HIS A 205 -3.95 -12.25 -8.34
N ALA A 206 -3.81 -12.11 -9.67
CA ALA A 206 -3.91 -10.82 -10.35
C ALA A 206 -5.26 -10.12 -10.13
N GLU A 207 -6.37 -10.88 -10.17
CA GLU A 207 -7.71 -10.31 -10.00
C GLU A 207 -7.94 -9.83 -8.55
N LEU A 208 -7.43 -10.57 -7.57
CA LEU A 208 -7.52 -10.18 -6.15
C LEU A 208 -6.69 -8.91 -5.91
N TYR A 209 -5.47 -8.87 -6.44
CA TYR A 209 -4.61 -7.68 -6.44
C TYR A 209 -5.33 -6.46 -7.02
N LYS A 210 -5.86 -6.57 -8.25
CA LYS A 210 -6.59 -5.48 -8.91
C LYS A 210 -7.79 -5.00 -8.08
N ALA A 211 -8.57 -5.93 -7.51
CA ALA A 211 -9.73 -5.59 -6.69
C ALA A 211 -9.35 -4.79 -5.44
N TYR A 212 -8.30 -5.20 -4.72
CA TYR A 212 -7.80 -4.46 -3.56
C TYR A 212 -7.23 -3.10 -3.96
N PHE A 213 -6.45 -3.04 -5.04
CA PHE A 213 -5.92 -1.76 -5.52
C PHE A 213 -7.02 -0.79 -5.92
N LYS A 214 -7.94 -1.19 -6.79
CA LYS A 214 -9.05 -0.34 -7.21
C LYS A 214 -9.80 0.22 -6.00
N ARG A 215 -10.17 -0.65 -5.06
CA ARG A 215 -10.95 -0.25 -3.88
C ARG A 215 -10.22 0.71 -2.94
N HIS A 216 -8.89 0.59 -2.81
CA HIS A 216 -8.12 1.36 -1.83
C HIS A 216 -7.38 2.53 -2.44
N LEU A 217 -7.00 2.45 -3.71
CA LEU A 217 -6.38 3.53 -4.45
C LEU A 217 -7.34 4.71 -4.66
N GLU A 218 -8.62 4.42 -4.93
CA GLU A 218 -9.67 5.45 -5.13
C GLU A 218 -9.82 6.41 -3.93
N ILE A 219 -9.39 6.01 -2.74
CA ILE A 219 -9.40 6.88 -1.54
C ILE A 219 -8.41 8.04 -1.70
N PHE A 220 -7.23 7.75 -2.25
CA PHE A 220 -6.16 8.72 -2.43
C PHE A 220 -6.28 9.43 -3.76
N ILE A 221 -6.54 8.65 -4.79
CA ILE A 221 -6.39 9.05 -6.17
C ILE A 221 -7.72 8.81 -6.85
N GLN A 222 -8.48 9.88 -6.99
CA GLN A 222 -9.67 9.84 -7.82
C GLN A 222 -9.25 9.79 -9.29
N SER A 223 -10.11 9.30 -10.15
CA SER A 223 -9.89 9.28 -11.60
C SER A 223 -9.60 10.67 -12.16
N GLY A 224 -8.91 10.70 -13.29
CA GLY A 224 -8.58 11.92 -14.02
C GLY A 224 -7.24 12.54 -13.64
N ASP A 225 -6.77 13.41 -14.51
CA ASP A 225 -5.50 14.09 -14.42
C ASP A 225 -5.57 15.37 -13.60
N TYR A 226 -4.42 15.82 -13.09
CA TYR A 226 -4.34 17.00 -12.25
C TYR A 226 -4.16 18.25 -13.11
N TYR A 227 -5.03 19.23 -12.91
CA TYR A 227 -5.03 20.51 -13.62
C TYR A 227 -4.97 21.68 -12.64
N THR A 228 -4.46 22.84 -13.11
CA THR A 228 -4.75 24.10 -12.43
C THR A 228 -6.21 24.50 -12.66
N ILE A 229 -6.78 25.33 -11.78
CA ILE A 229 -8.18 25.78 -11.92
C ILE A 229 -8.49 26.42 -13.29
N TYR A 230 -7.52 27.11 -13.87
CA TYR A 230 -7.68 27.74 -15.18
C TYR A 230 -7.86 26.70 -16.29
N LYS A 231 -7.00 25.69 -16.33
CA LYS A 231 -7.06 24.59 -17.32
C LYS A 231 -8.31 23.74 -17.12
N ALA A 232 -8.65 23.41 -15.88
CA ALA A 232 -9.87 22.65 -15.55
C ALA A 232 -11.14 23.43 -16.01
N ARG A 233 -11.21 24.73 -15.69
CA ARG A 233 -12.32 25.60 -16.15
C ARG A 233 -12.45 25.62 -17.68
N LYS A 234 -11.33 25.76 -18.41
CA LYS A 234 -11.34 25.72 -19.87
C LYS A 234 -11.93 24.39 -20.40
N LYS A 235 -11.52 23.25 -19.81
CA LYS A 235 -12.02 21.93 -20.20
C LYS A 235 -13.50 21.78 -19.88
N ILE A 236 -13.96 22.25 -18.73
CA ILE A 236 -15.39 22.27 -18.34
C ILE A 236 -16.23 23.15 -19.29
N ASN A 237 -15.78 24.36 -19.61
CA ASN A 237 -16.50 25.26 -20.47
C ASN A 237 -16.67 24.70 -21.89
N ASN A 238 -15.69 23.94 -22.38
CA ASN A 238 -15.74 23.31 -23.71
C ASN A 238 -16.53 21.99 -23.74
N SER A 239 -17.10 21.56 -22.62
CA SER A 239 -17.86 20.31 -22.53
C SER A 239 -19.35 20.49 -22.82
N ASN A 240 -20.04 19.36 -23.00
CA ASN A 240 -21.49 19.31 -23.20
C ASN A 240 -22.31 19.37 -21.89
N ILE A 241 -21.68 19.70 -20.76
CA ILE A 241 -22.36 19.88 -19.48
C ILE A 241 -23.29 21.11 -19.59
N LYS A 242 -24.46 21.04 -18.94
CA LYS A 242 -25.40 22.18 -18.90
C LYS A 242 -24.74 23.41 -18.32
N GLU A 243 -24.96 24.57 -18.92
CA GLU A 243 -24.31 25.83 -18.53
C GLU A 243 -24.51 26.14 -17.03
N SER A 244 -25.73 25.91 -16.52
CA SER A 244 -26.07 26.07 -15.10
C SER A 244 -25.25 25.16 -14.14
N ASP A 245 -24.67 24.07 -14.62
CA ASP A 245 -23.85 23.14 -13.83
C ASP A 245 -22.36 23.45 -13.96
N LYS A 246 -21.91 24.07 -15.07
CA LYS A 246 -20.48 24.38 -15.28
C LYS A 246 -19.91 25.27 -14.18
N GLU A 247 -20.59 26.40 -13.90
CA GLU A 247 -20.15 27.31 -12.84
C GLU A 247 -20.14 26.63 -11.45
N LYS A 248 -21.18 25.85 -11.14
CA LYS A 248 -21.27 25.11 -9.88
C LYS A 248 -20.18 24.06 -9.74
N LEU A 249 -19.83 23.38 -10.86
CA LEU A 249 -18.73 22.42 -10.88
C LEU A 249 -17.37 23.10 -10.63
N VAL A 250 -17.13 24.27 -11.23
CA VAL A 250 -15.93 25.06 -10.96
C VAL A 250 -15.87 25.51 -9.51
N GLU A 251 -16.98 25.95 -8.90
CA GLU A 251 -17.03 26.30 -7.48
C GLU A 251 -16.79 25.09 -6.55
N PHE A 252 -17.27 23.90 -6.93
CA PHE A 252 -16.95 22.66 -6.23
C PHE A 252 -15.44 22.37 -6.25
N LEU A 253 -14.78 22.47 -7.41
CA LEU A 253 -13.34 22.30 -7.55
C LEU A 253 -12.55 23.34 -6.70
N LYS A 254 -12.96 24.60 -6.71
CA LYS A 254 -12.36 25.64 -5.87
C LYS A 254 -12.51 25.33 -4.38
N CYS A 255 -13.67 24.80 -3.98
CA CYS A 255 -13.93 24.41 -2.59
C CYS A 255 -12.97 23.32 -2.15
N ILE A 256 -12.77 22.27 -2.96
CA ILE A 256 -11.81 21.18 -2.65
C ILE A 256 -10.38 21.74 -2.61
N SER A 257 -9.97 22.52 -3.60
CA SER A 257 -8.63 23.10 -3.69
C SER A 257 -8.28 23.96 -2.46
N LYS A 258 -9.22 24.77 -1.99
CA LYS A 258 -9.02 25.66 -0.83
C LYS A 258 -9.09 24.93 0.51
N ASN A 259 -10.04 24.03 0.66
CA ASN A 259 -10.45 23.49 1.96
C ASN A 259 -10.18 21.99 2.14
N GLY A 260 -9.77 21.27 1.08
CA GLY A 260 -9.67 19.82 1.05
C GLY A 260 -11.01 19.11 0.83
N ALA A 261 -10.93 17.82 0.48
CA ALA A 261 -12.12 17.02 0.12
C ALA A 261 -13.11 16.85 1.29
N THR A 262 -12.63 16.70 2.52
CA THR A 262 -13.49 16.55 3.73
C THR A 262 -14.42 17.74 3.94
N LYS A 263 -13.94 18.96 3.76
CA LYS A 263 -14.79 20.16 3.94
C LYS A 263 -15.78 20.30 2.78
N ALA A 264 -15.37 19.92 1.58
CA ALA A 264 -16.26 19.92 0.43
C ALA A 264 -17.43 18.93 0.61
N THR A 265 -17.17 17.71 1.10
CA THR A 265 -18.23 16.72 1.37
C THR A 265 -19.21 17.15 2.47
N LYS A 266 -18.79 18.02 3.39
CA LYS A 266 -19.71 18.61 4.39
C LYS A 266 -20.54 19.76 3.82
N LYS A 267 -20.06 20.44 2.78
CA LYS A 267 -20.74 21.60 2.19
C LYS A 267 -21.79 21.22 1.14
N TYR A 268 -21.58 20.13 0.42
CA TYR A 268 -22.45 19.69 -0.65
C TYR A 268 -23.21 18.43 -0.25
N SER A 269 -24.46 18.27 -0.71
CA SER A 269 -25.23 17.04 -0.51
C SER A 269 -24.64 15.88 -1.31
N ASP A 270 -24.88 14.64 -0.87
CA ASP A 270 -24.41 13.43 -1.54
C ASP A 270 -24.82 13.36 -3.02
N TYR A 271 -26.02 13.87 -3.34
CA TYR A 271 -26.50 13.98 -4.73
C TYR A 271 -25.55 14.81 -5.58
N TYR A 272 -25.21 16.03 -5.14
CA TYR A 272 -24.32 16.91 -5.90
C TYR A 272 -22.89 16.38 -5.94
N ILE A 273 -22.40 15.77 -4.86
CA ILE A 273 -21.07 15.14 -4.85
C ILE A 273 -20.98 14.03 -5.89
N LYS A 274 -21.98 13.14 -5.96
CA LYS A 274 -22.03 12.05 -6.95
C LYS A 274 -22.15 12.61 -8.38
N LYS A 275 -23.01 13.63 -8.58
CA LYS A 275 -23.20 14.29 -9.89
C LYS A 275 -21.90 14.94 -10.38
N TYR A 276 -21.22 15.70 -9.52
CA TYR A 276 -19.99 16.41 -9.90
C TYR A 276 -18.82 15.44 -10.11
N LYS A 277 -18.71 14.39 -9.30
CA LYS A 277 -17.72 13.34 -9.52
C LYS A 277 -17.88 12.70 -10.89
N ARG A 278 -19.10 12.32 -11.27
CA ARG A 278 -19.37 11.75 -12.60
C ARG A 278 -18.94 12.70 -13.72
N TYR A 279 -19.28 13.99 -13.64
CA TYR A 279 -18.84 14.98 -14.64
C TYR A 279 -17.31 15.10 -14.72
N LEU A 280 -16.63 15.05 -13.58
CA LEU A 280 -15.17 15.12 -13.53
C LEU A 280 -14.53 13.86 -14.10
N GLU A 281 -15.10 12.68 -13.85
CA GLU A 281 -14.69 11.41 -14.45
C GLU A 281 -14.85 11.42 -15.97
N GLU A 282 -16.02 11.85 -16.49
CA GLU A 282 -16.29 12.01 -17.93
C GLU A 282 -15.31 13.00 -18.59
N LEU A 283 -14.86 14.01 -17.87
CA LEU A 283 -13.89 15.01 -18.34
C LEU A 283 -12.43 14.62 -18.03
N GLU A 284 -12.16 13.49 -17.40
CA GLU A 284 -10.83 13.11 -16.93
C GLU A 284 -10.13 14.21 -16.11
N ILE A 285 -10.87 14.87 -15.24
CA ILE A 285 -10.35 15.92 -14.34
C ILE A 285 -10.35 15.40 -12.93
N ASN A 286 -9.16 15.33 -12.31
CA ASN A 286 -9.07 15.04 -10.89
C ASN A 286 -9.67 16.19 -10.07
N PRO A 287 -10.53 15.93 -9.07
CA PRO A 287 -11.13 16.98 -8.26
C PRO A 287 -10.15 17.76 -7.41
N ILE A 288 -8.94 17.24 -7.19
CA ILE A 288 -7.89 17.92 -6.45
C ILE A 288 -7.00 18.66 -7.44
N LEU A 289 -7.01 19.99 -7.36
CA LEU A 289 -6.35 20.86 -8.33
C LEU A 289 -4.93 21.25 -7.90
N ILE A 290 -4.05 21.45 -8.88
CA ILE A 290 -2.73 22.05 -8.69
C ILE A 290 -2.89 23.50 -8.22
N PRO A 291 -2.30 23.90 -7.08
CA PRO A 291 -2.43 25.26 -6.54
C PRO A 291 -1.79 26.31 -7.44
N LYS A 292 -2.44 27.48 -7.58
CA LYS A 292 -1.90 28.60 -8.36
C LYS A 292 -0.60 29.21 -7.81
N ASN A 293 -0.44 29.16 -6.51
CA ASN A 293 0.68 29.79 -5.78
C ASN A 293 1.87 28.84 -5.56
N MET A 294 1.82 27.62 -6.09
CA MET A 294 2.94 26.71 -6.05
C MET A 294 3.95 27.14 -7.13
N LYS A 295 5.12 27.63 -6.68
CA LYS A 295 6.17 28.11 -7.59
C LYS A 295 6.56 27.01 -8.58
N GLU A 296 6.68 27.38 -9.85
CA GLU A 296 7.09 26.52 -10.96
C GLU A 296 6.23 25.23 -11.15
N ALA A 297 5.06 25.14 -10.54
CA ALA A 297 4.18 23.99 -10.76
C ALA A 297 3.66 24.02 -12.21
N PRO A 298 3.61 22.87 -12.88
CA PRO A 298 3.04 22.78 -14.23
C PRO A 298 1.52 23.03 -14.16
N THR A 299 0.97 23.41 -15.31
CA THR A 299 -0.49 23.61 -15.40
C THR A 299 -1.28 22.30 -15.50
N TYR A 300 -0.58 21.17 -15.68
CA TYR A 300 -1.08 19.84 -15.89
C TYR A 300 -0.04 18.81 -15.39
N ILE A 301 -0.51 17.77 -14.71
CA ILE A 301 0.24 16.56 -14.37
C ILE A 301 -0.65 15.38 -14.71
N LYS A 302 -0.13 14.43 -15.51
CA LYS A 302 -0.82 13.17 -15.75
C LYS A 302 -0.93 12.40 -14.44
N ASN A 303 -2.08 11.79 -14.18
CA ASN A 303 -2.23 10.94 -13.02
C ASN A 303 -1.40 9.66 -13.20
N PRO A 304 -0.32 9.46 -12.41
CA PRO A 304 0.58 8.33 -12.62
C PRO A 304 -0.05 6.99 -12.23
N PHE A 305 -1.11 7.03 -11.41
CA PHE A 305 -1.85 5.85 -10.97
C PHE A 305 -3.16 5.64 -11.73
N ASN A 306 -3.33 6.27 -12.88
CA ASN A 306 -4.53 6.07 -13.68
C ASN A 306 -4.49 4.66 -14.31
N LEU A 307 -4.83 3.66 -13.50
CA LEU A 307 -4.89 2.24 -13.87
C LEU A 307 -6.22 1.86 -14.55
N CYS A 308 -7.09 2.83 -14.78
CA CYS A 308 -8.39 2.64 -15.41
C CYS A 308 -8.28 2.98 -16.88
N ALA A 309 -7.64 2.13 -17.63
CA ALA A 309 -7.87 1.94 -19.06
C ALA A 309 -8.07 0.46 -19.31
#